data_94a0db8cf65230b1dca05e37702305df
#
_entry.id   94a0db8cf65230b1dca05e37702305df
#
_cell.length_a   1.000
_cell.length_b   1.000
_cell.length_c   1.000
_cell.angle_alpha   90.00
_cell.angle_beta   90.00
_cell.angle_gamma   90.00
#
_symmetry.space_group_name_H-M   'P 1'
#
loop_
_entity.id
_entity.type
_entity.pdbx_description
1 polymer ?
#
loop_
_entity_poly.entity_id
_entity_poly.type
_entity_poly.pdbx_seq_one_letter_code
_entity_poly.pdbx_strand_id
1 'polypeptide(L)'
;MENKYSKEGNQQVKQKERLVNYDYKTDFKFEVVKVENKNHTEELETIIGEFPLALVINNEYSNTFLCTPENLEQLVAGFLMTKGVIKSKADIKSIEVDFENRVANTVINKNEDSDKGKRYYLNDLDYVDLKSIENTDTTISVSDIYEVMKENLTSSELFKNTGGVHSVAIYDNKTLLTIREDVARHNAMDKSIGYCILNNIDLKDKIIFVSGRISCEMILKAAKAGIPIVVSKSAPTNLSREIAKKLNITLAGFVRGERMNIYTNPERIIFE
;
A
#
# COMPACT_ATOMS: atom_id res chain seq x y z
N MET A 1 50.49 -14.75 -36.35
CA MET A 1 49.43 -13.73 -36.28
C MET A 1 48.71 -13.96 -34.94
N GLU A 2 49.24 -13.30 -33.93
CA GLU A 2 48.82 -13.46 -32.55
C GLU A 2 47.59 -12.60 -32.24
N ASN A 3 46.72 -13.22 -31.53
CA ASN A 3 45.41 -12.73 -31.16
C ASN A 3 45.52 -11.62 -30.08
N LYS A 4 45.25 -10.38 -30.45
CA LYS A 4 45.25 -9.19 -29.59
C LYS A 4 43.86 -8.84 -29.14
N TYR A 5 43.28 -9.64 -28.24
CA TYR A 5 42.10 -9.24 -27.46
C TYR A 5 42.16 -9.84 -26.04
N SER A 6 42.92 -9.20 -25.19
CA SER A 6 42.79 -9.36 -23.76
C SER A 6 43.25 -8.09 -23.06
N LYS A 7 42.44 -7.63 -22.13
CA LYS A 7 42.65 -6.57 -21.14
C LYS A 7 42.24 -5.16 -21.59
N GLU A 8 41.22 -4.74 -20.98
CA GLU A 8 41.02 -3.54 -20.17
C GLU A 8 39.57 -3.13 -20.20
N GLY A 9 38.91 -3.32 -19.11
CA GLY A 9 37.52 -2.92 -18.93
C GLY A 9 37.07 -2.97 -17.47
N ASN A 10 38.02 -2.83 -16.52
CA ASN A 10 37.65 -2.42 -15.16
C ASN A 10 37.31 -0.93 -15.19
N GLN A 11 36.16 -0.59 -15.75
CA GLN A 11 35.56 0.70 -15.50
C GLN A 11 35.11 0.70 -14.05
N GLN A 12 35.92 1.31 -13.18
CA GLN A 12 35.47 1.84 -11.90
C GLN A 12 34.19 2.62 -12.19
N VAL A 13 33.03 2.05 -11.80
CA VAL A 13 31.79 2.78 -11.73
C VAL A 13 32.07 3.87 -10.68
N LYS A 14 32.37 5.10 -11.15
CA LYS A 14 32.45 6.27 -10.28
C LYS A 14 31.15 6.29 -9.51
N GLN A 15 31.23 6.10 -8.19
CA GLN A 15 30.10 6.35 -7.30
C GLN A 15 29.62 7.77 -7.61
N LYS A 16 28.48 7.88 -8.29
CA LYS A 16 27.80 9.17 -8.43
C LYS A 16 27.57 9.66 -7.01
N GLU A 17 28.07 10.84 -6.65
CA GLU A 17 27.74 11.49 -5.39
C GLU A 17 26.22 11.49 -5.27
N ARG A 18 25.72 10.86 -4.19
CA ARG A 18 24.28 10.83 -3.92
C ARG A 18 23.86 12.25 -3.56
N LEU A 19 22.83 12.77 -4.20
CA LEU A 19 22.28 14.11 -3.93
C LEU A 19 21.88 14.29 -2.45
N VAL A 20 21.54 13.20 -1.76
CA VAL A 20 21.12 13.19 -0.37
C VAL A 20 21.62 11.91 0.31
N ASN A 21 22.13 12.03 1.53
CA ASN A 21 22.33 10.88 2.42
C ASN A 21 20.97 10.53 3.04
N TYR A 22 20.44 9.36 2.70
CA TYR A 22 19.19 8.87 3.27
C TYR A 22 19.49 8.09 4.55
N ASP A 23 18.98 8.57 5.68
CA ASP A 23 18.86 7.79 6.91
C ASP A 23 17.60 6.90 6.80
N TYR A 24 17.59 5.77 7.53
CA TYR A 24 16.47 4.81 7.51
C TYR A 24 15.40 5.15 8.57
N LYS A 25 15.24 6.43 8.89
CA LYS A 25 14.28 6.90 9.88
C LYS A 25 12.93 7.17 9.23
N THR A 26 11.89 6.94 10.01
CA THR A 26 10.51 7.24 9.61
C THR A 26 10.22 8.73 9.62
N ASP A 27 10.95 9.50 10.43
CA ASP A 27 10.78 10.93 10.57
C ASP A 27 12.11 11.65 10.85
N PHE A 28 12.12 12.93 10.56
CA PHE A 28 13.28 13.82 10.71
C PHE A 28 12.83 15.15 11.31
N LYS A 29 13.71 15.77 12.10
CA LYS A 29 13.48 17.11 12.65
C LYS A 29 14.26 18.15 11.84
N PHE A 30 13.56 19.19 11.40
CA PHE A 30 14.14 20.31 10.67
C PHE A 30 13.74 21.63 11.33
N GLU A 31 14.64 22.61 11.26
CA GLU A 31 14.30 23.99 11.58
C GLU A 31 13.43 24.56 10.46
N VAL A 32 12.29 25.10 10.81
CA VAL A 32 11.34 25.72 9.90
C VAL A 32 10.93 27.09 10.38
N VAL A 33 10.56 27.95 9.47
CA VAL A 33 9.92 29.24 9.79
C VAL A 33 8.42 29.04 9.77
N LYS A 34 7.80 29.05 10.94
CA LYS A 34 6.34 28.98 11.09
C LYS A 34 5.74 30.37 11.00
N VAL A 35 4.75 30.53 10.16
CA VAL A 35 4.06 31.81 9.95
C VAL A 35 2.61 31.69 10.42
N GLU A 36 2.23 32.54 11.39
CA GLU A 36 0.85 32.65 11.89
C GLU A 36 0.44 34.12 11.97
N ASN A 37 -0.69 34.49 11.35
CA ASN A 37 -1.24 35.85 11.40
C ASN A 37 -0.22 36.97 11.11
N LYS A 38 0.67 36.79 10.11
CA LYS A 38 1.77 37.69 9.72
C LYS A 38 2.96 37.77 10.69
N ASN A 39 2.94 37.04 11.79
CA ASN A 39 4.11 36.80 12.64
C ASN A 39 4.84 35.56 12.17
N HIS A 40 6.14 35.47 12.47
CA HIS A 40 6.94 34.30 12.19
C HIS A 40 7.79 33.94 13.39
N THR A 41 7.99 32.60 13.56
CA THR A 41 8.86 32.02 14.59
C THR A 41 9.71 30.92 13.94
N GLU A 42 10.90 30.69 14.48
CA GLU A 42 11.72 29.53 14.12
C GLU A 42 11.38 28.39 15.08
N GLU A 43 10.99 27.24 14.54
CA GLU A 43 10.59 26.08 15.31
C GLU A 43 11.17 24.80 14.71
N LEU A 44 11.30 23.74 15.53
CA LEU A 44 11.63 22.41 15.04
C LEU A 44 10.33 21.69 14.64
N GLU A 45 10.24 21.33 13.37
CA GLU A 45 9.13 20.55 12.81
C GLU A 45 9.56 19.11 12.54
N THR A 46 8.67 18.17 12.81
CA THR A 46 8.89 16.75 12.51
C THR A 46 8.31 16.45 11.11
N ILE A 47 9.16 16.06 10.19
CA ILE A 47 8.81 15.79 8.79
C ILE A 47 8.95 14.29 8.52
N ILE A 48 7.97 13.72 7.81
CA ILE A 48 7.99 12.31 7.42
C ILE A 48 9.17 11.96 6.52
N GLY A 49 9.78 10.80 6.76
CA GLY A 49 10.83 10.25 5.91
C GLY A 49 10.24 9.58 4.67
N GLU A 50 10.79 9.91 3.51
CA GLU A 50 10.50 9.24 2.24
C GLU A 50 11.73 8.44 1.80
N PHE A 51 11.57 7.15 1.60
CA PHE A 51 12.63 6.19 1.30
C PHE A 51 12.40 5.55 -0.07
N PRO A 52 13.34 5.70 -1.02
CA PRO A 52 13.27 5.04 -2.31
C PRO A 52 13.74 3.58 -2.17
N LEU A 53 12.83 2.63 -2.43
CA LEU A 53 13.09 1.20 -2.39
C LEU A 53 12.93 0.60 -3.78
N ALA A 54 14.01 0.08 -4.36
CA ALA A 54 13.95 -0.68 -5.61
C ALA A 54 13.49 -2.12 -5.33
N LEU A 55 12.55 -2.62 -6.11
CA LEU A 55 12.10 -4.00 -6.09
C LEU A 55 12.76 -4.80 -7.22
N VAL A 56 13.43 -5.87 -6.86
CA VAL A 56 14.01 -6.86 -7.78
C VAL A 56 13.31 -8.20 -7.54
N ILE A 57 12.74 -8.77 -8.60
CA ILE A 57 12.04 -10.06 -8.56
C ILE A 57 12.81 -11.07 -9.43
N ASN A 58 13.25 -12.19 -8.86
CA ASN A 58 14.00 -13.23 -9.55
C ASN A 58 15.18 -12.66 -10.37
N ASN A 59 15.93 -11.70 -9.81
CA ASN A 59 17.04 -10.97 -10.40
C ASN A 59 16.67 -9.96 -11.52
N GLU A 60 15.39 -9.67 -11.72
CA GLU A 60 14.95 -8.65 -12.66
C GLU A 60 14.37 -7.44 -11.93
N TYR A 61 14.78 -6.22 -12.30
CA TYR A 61 14.18 -5.00 -11.77
C TYR A 61 12.70 -4.93 -12.17
N SER A 62 11.87 -4.60 -11.20
CA SER A 62 10.41 -4.50 -11.38
C SER A 62 9.87 -3.10 -11.16
N ASN A 63 10.18 -2.48 -10.01
CA ASN A 63 9.58 -1.22 -9.59
C ASN A 63 10.49 -0.45 -8.63
N THR A 64 10.18 0.84 -8.42
CA THR A 64 10.73 1.62 -7.30
C THR A 64 9.58 2.24 -6.51
N PHE A 65 9.56 1.99 -5.20
CA PHE A 65 8.64 2.64 -4.27
C PHE A 65 9.28 3.90 -3.70
N LEU A 66 8.49 4.94 -3.53
CA LEU A 66 8.75 6.02 -2.57
C LEU A 66 7.84 5.73 -1.38
N CYS A 67 8.42 5.34 -0.25
CA CYS A 67 7.68 4.78 0.88
C CYS A 67 8.26 5.22 2.22
N THR A 68 7.50 5.08 3.29
CA THR A 68 8.04 5.14 4.65
C THR A 68 8.84 3.86 4.92
N PRO A 69 10.08 3.94 5.50
CA PRO A 69 10.99 2.79 5.63
C PRO A 69 10.63 1.83 6.78
N GLU A 70 9.37 1.46 6.86
CA GLU A 70 8.81 0.48 7.80
C GLU A 70 8.00 -0.58 7.08
N ASN A 71 8.02 -1.80 7.59
CA ASN A 71 7.24 -2.92 7.07
C ASN A 71 7.44 -3.17 5.57
N LEU A 72 8.68 -3.08 5.10
CA LEU A 72 9.03 -3.12 3.68
C LEU A 72 8.77 -4.50 3.05
N GLU A 73 8.97 -5.59 3.79
CA GLU A 73 8.62 -6.95 3.32
C GLU A 73 7.11 -7.07 3.10
N GLN A 74 6.31 -6.43 3.96
CA GLN A 74 4.86 -6.39 3.82
C GLN A 74 4.45 -5.55 2.60
N LEU A 75 5.12 -4.39 2.36
CA LEU A 75 4.92 -3.60 1.15
C LEU A 75 5.13 -4.45 -0.11
N VAL A 76 6.23 -5.19 -0.16
CA VAL A 76 6.57 -6.04 -1.30
C VAL A 76 5.55 -7.17 -1.47
N ALA A 77 5.24 -7.91 -0.41
CA ALA A 77 4.28 -9.02 -0.47
C ALA A 77 2.89 -8.55 -0.92
N GLY A 78 2.39 -7.44 -0.37
CA GLY A 78 1.11 -6.87 -0.75
C GLY A 78 1.10 -6.35 -2.18
N PHE A 79 2.15 -5.68 -2.61
CA PHE A 79 2.31 -5.24 -4.00
C PHE A 79 2.26 -6.44 -4.97
N LEU A 80 3.01 -7.51 -4.71
CA LEU A 80 3.01 -8.71 -5.54
C LEU A 80 1.63 -9.35 -5.62
N MET A 81 0.90 -9.42 -4.50
CA MET A 81 -0.47 -9.94 -4.45
C MET A 81 -1.42 -9.04 -5.25
N THR A 82 -1.40 -7.74 -5.01
CA THR A 82 -2.31 -6.78 -5.64
C THR A 82 -2.02 -6.57 -7.13
N LYS A 83 -0.81 -6.90 -7.58
CA LYS A 83 -0.46 -6.98 -9.00
C LYS A 83 -0.75 -8.35 -9.61
N GLY A 84 -1.16 -9.35 -8.83
CA GLY A 84 -1.48 -10.70 -9.30
C GLY A 84 -0.25 -11.52 -9.67
N VAL A 85 0.93 -11.14 -9.19
CA VAL A 85 2.19 -11.87 -9.37
C VAL A 85 2.21 -13.11 -8.49
N ILE A 86 1.65 -13.02 -7.28
CA ILE A 86 1.48 -14.12 -6.34
C ILE A 86 -0.01 -14.27 -5.96
N LYS A 87 -0.39 -15.43 -5.46
CA LYS A 87 -1.74 -15.72 -4.95
C LYS A 87 -1.74 -15.96 -3.44
N SER A 88 -0.60 -16.34 -2.88
CA SER A 88 -0.46 -16.68 -1.47
C SER A 88 0.99 -16.52 -1.02
N LYS A 89 1.23 -16.63 0.30
CA LYS A 89 2.57 -16.68 0.88
C LYS A 89 3.41 -17.84 0.31
N ALA A 90 2.80 -18.98 -0.04
CA ALA A 90 3.51 -20.14 -0.58
C ALA A 90 4.23 -19.84 -1.91
N ASP A 91 3.83 -18.83 -2.63
CA ASP A 91 4.48 -18.39 -3.87
C ASP A 91 5.79 -17.61 -3.61
N ILE A 92 6.02 -17.15 -2.38
CA ILE A 92 7.20 -16.37 -1.98
C ILE A 92 8.23 -17.34 -1.37
N LYS A 93 9.45 -17.35 -1.94
CA LYS A 93 10.61 -18.06 -1.36
C LYS A 93 11.35 -17.20 -0.36
N SER A 94 11.65 -15.96 -0.74
CA SER A 94 12.29 -14.97 0.14
C SER A 94 11.94 -13.55 -0.26
N ILE A 95 11.96 -12.65 0.73
CA ILE A 95 11.99 -11.19 0.57
C ILE A 95 13.10 -10.70 1.50
N GLU A 96 14.15 -10.14 0.92
CA GLU A 96 15.30 -9.63 1.65
C GLU A 96 15.47 -8.15 1.36
N VAL A 97 15.39 -7.32 2.37
CA VAL A 97 15.52 -5.88 2.26
C VAL A 97 16.93 -5.44 2.64
N ASP A 98 17.66 -4.95 1.66
CA ASP A 98 18.96 -4.30 1.83
C ASP A 98 18.72 -2.79 1.95
N PHE A 99 18.76 -2.28 3.17
CA PHE A 99 18.55 -0.86 3.46
C PHE A 99 19.69 0.01 2.91
N GLU A 100 20.93 -0.48 2.95
CA GLU A 100 22.09 0.28 2.49
C GLU A 100 22.04 0.53 0.99
N ASN A 101 21.71 -0.51 0.22
CA ASN A 101 21.55 -0.42 -1.22
C ASN A 101 20.13 -0.02 -1.65
N ARG A 102 19.19 0.02 -0.71
CA ARG A 102 17.77 0.37 -0.94
C ARG A 102 17.10 -0.56 -1.96
N VAL A 103 17.31 -1.85 -1.78
CA VAL A 103 16.80 -2.88 -2.67
C VAL A 103 16.06 -3.94 -1.87
N ALA A 104 14.87 -4.30 -2.31
CA ALA A 104 14.17 -5.51 -1.89
C ALA A 104 14.39 -6.61 -2.92
N ASN A 105 15.26 -7.56 -2.60
CA ASN A 105 15.50 -8.74 -3.40
C ASN A 105 14.44 -9.79 -3.07
N THR A 106 13.64 -10.15 -4.05
CA THR A 106 12.52 -11.07 -3.86
C THR A 106 12.66 -12.26 -4.79
N VAL A 107 12.54 -13.44 -4.22
CA VAL A 107 12.50 -14.70 -4.98
C VAL A 107 11.12 -15.32 -4.84
N ILE A 108 10.46 -15.52 -5.97
CA ILE A 108 9.15 -16.17 -6.05
C ILE A 108 9.23 -17.44 -6.88
N ASN A 109 8.27 -18.35 -6.62
CA ASN A 109 8.09 -19.51 -7.47
C ASN A 109 7.69 -19.07 -8.88
N LYS A 110 8.33 -19.59 -9.92
CA LYS A 110 7.90 -19.37 -11.30
C LYS A 110 6.58 -20.11 -11.49
N ASN A 111 5.51 -19.42 -11.78
CA ASN A 111 4.28 -20.03 -12.28
C ASN A 111 4.42 -20.16 -13.79
N GLU A 112 4.16 -21.34 -14.35
CA GLU A 112 4.26 -21.62 -15.80
C GLU A 112 3.40 -20.68 -16.65
N ASP A 113 2.33 -20.11 -16.08
CA ASP A 113 1.47 -19.11 -16.73
C ASP A 113 2.08 -17.69 -16.77
N SER A 114 3.11 -17.39 -15.97
CA SER A 114 3.77 -16.07 -15.94
C SER A 114 4.87 -15.92 -16.99
N ASP A 115 5.32 -17.03 -17.61
CA ASP A 115 6.47 -17.08 -18.52
C ASP A 115 6.17 -16.61 -19.98
N LYS A 116 4.93 -16.22 -20.29
CA LYS A 116 4.58 -15.70 -21.63
C LYS A 116 4.98 -14.24 -21.81
N GLY A 117 6.22 -13.87 -21.57
CA GLY A 117 6.78 -12.56 -21.97
C GLY A 117 6.13 -11.35 -21.30
N LYS A 118 5.35 -11.54 -20.24
CA LYS A 118 4.86 -10.45 -19.39
C LYS A 118 6.04 -9.98 -18.55
N ARG A 119 6.77 -8.99 -19.06
CA ARG A 119 7.57 -8.14 -18.18
C ARG A 119 6.67 -7.70 -17.04
N TYR A 120 7.15 -7.76 -15.81
CA TYR A 120 6.41 -7.29 -14.60
C TYR A 120 6.10 -5.76 -14.63
N TYR A 121 6.08 -5.17 -15.83
CA TYR A 121 5.54 -3.83 -16.12
C TYR A 121 4.01 -3.94 -16.15
N LEU A 122 3.43 -3.98 -14.97
CA LEU A 122 2.00 -4.10 -14.80
C LEU A 122 1.38 -2.73 -15.04
N ASN A 123 0.79 -2.56 -16.22
CA ASN A 123 -0.11 -1.45 -16.45
C ASN A 123 -1.26 -1.54 -15.44
N ASP A 124 -1.51 -0.46 -14.71
CA ASP A 124 -2.56 -0.39 -13.69
C ASP A 124 -3.98 -0.60 -14.25
N LEU A 125 -4.10 -0.83 -15.55
CA LEU A 125 -5.36 -0.98 -16.29
C LEU A 125 -5.75 -2.44 -16.63
N ASP A 126 -4.97 -3.45 -16.18
CA ASP A 126 -5.29 -4.87 -16.41
C ASP A 126 -6.40 -5.39 -15.48
N TYR A 127 -7.51 -4.62 -15.37
CA TYR A 127 -8.70 -5.04 -14.62
C TYR A 127 -9.70 -5.85 -15.47
N VAL A 128 -9.36 -6.14 -16.73
CA VAL A 128 -10.26 -6.79 -17.68
C VAL A 128 -10.68 -8.20 -17.23
N ASP A 129 -9.82 -8.89 -16.46
CA ASP A 129 -10.05 -10.27 -16.02
C ASP A 129 -10.43 -10.41 -14.55
N LEU A 130 -10.74 -9.30 -13.83
CA LEU A 130 -11.15 -9.41 -12.43
C LEU A 130 -12.58 -9.96 -12.34
N LYS A 131 -12.71 -11.05 -11.58
CA LYS A 131 -14.01 -11.60 -11.22
C LYS A 131 -14.67 -10.73 -10.16
N SER A 132 -15.99 -10.61 -10.25
CA SER A 132 -16.80 -10.04 -9.17
C SER A 132 -16.54 -10.82 -7.88
N ILE A 133 -16.46 -10.10 -6.75
CA ILE A 133 -16.40 -10.75 -5.43
C ILE A 133 -17.69 -11.53 -5.22
N GLU A 134 -17.57 -12.78 -4.83
CA GLU A 134 -18.70 -13.62 -4.48
C GLU A 134 -19.48 -13.01 -3.31
N ASN A 135 -20.75 -13.36 -3.20
CA ASN A 135 -21.53 -12.94 -2.04
C ASN A 135 -20.90 -13.55 -0.78
N THR A 136 -20.57 -12.70 0.16
CA THR A 136 -20.08 -13.06 1.49
C THR A 136 -21.12 -12.68 2.53
N ASP A 137 -21.16 -13.40 3.65
CA ASP A 137 -22.00 -13.04 4.79
C ASP A 137 -21.39 -11.89 5.62
N THR A 138 -20.30 -11.30 5.13
CA THR A 138 -19.63 -10.20 5.81
C THR A 138 -20.49 -8.96 5.81
N THR A 139 -20.87 -8.51 6.99
CA THR A 139 -21.65 -7.30 7.22
C THR A 139 -21.01 -6.46 8.32
N ILE A 140 -21.34 -5.18 8.35
CA ILE A 140 -20.93 -4.26 9.42
C ILE A 140 -22.03 -3.24 9.68
N SER A 141 -22.26 -2.89 10.96
CA SER A 141 -23.24 -1.88 11.31
C SER A 141 -22.73 -0.45 11.07
N VAL A 142 -23.66 0.48 10.92
CA VAL A 142 -23.34 1.92 10.78
C VAL A 142 -22.59 2.41 12.01
N SER A 143 -23.03 2.02 13.21
CA SER A 143 -22.40 2.40 14.49
C SER A 143 -20.95 1.89 14.56
N ASP A 144 -20.71 0.64 14.16
CA ASP A 144 -19.36 0.05 14.16
C ASP A 144 -18.42 0.74 13.18
N ILE A 145 -18.92 1.13 12.01
CA ILE A 145 -18.11 1.91 11.05
C ILE A 145 -17.64 3.23 11.66
N TYR A 146 -18.51 3.93 12.41
CA TYR A 146 -18.14 5.19 13.03
C TYR A 146 -17.11 5.00 14.15
N GLU A 147 -17.32 3.99 15.00
CA GLU A 147 -16.40 3.64 16.09
C GLU A 147 -15.00 3.30 15.56
N VAL A 148 -14.93 2.35 14.65
CA VAL A 148 -13.68 1.90 14.02
C VAL A 148 -12.96 3.04 13.31
N MET A 149 -13.68 3.87 12.56
CA MET A 149 -13.06 5.01 11.86
C MET A 149 -12.50 6.02 12.86
N LYS A 150 -13.16 6.27 13.97
CA LYS A 150 -12.68 7.16 15.03
C LYS A 150 -11.41 6.62 15.67
N GLU A 151 -11.35 5.33 15.99
CA GLU A 151 -10.19 4.66 16.55
C GLU A 151 -8.99 4.72 15.60
N ASN A 152 -9.17 4.38 14.34
CA ASN A 152 -8.11 4.43 13.33
C ASN A 152 -7.48 5.81 13.20
N LEU A 153 -8.27 6.87 13.27
CA LEU A 153 -7.76 8.23 13.15
C LEU A 153 -6.96 8.67 14.38
N THR A 154 -7.24 8.06 15.54
CA THR A 154 -6.57 8.39 16.80
C THR A 154 -5.38 7.49 17.08
N SER A 155 -5.24 6.33 16.44
CA SER A 155 -4.16 5.36 16.68
C SER A 155 -2.90 5.62 15.86
N SER A 156 -2.96 6.47 14.83
CA SER A 156 -1.83 6.80 13.98
C SER A 156 -0.86 7.78 14.66
N GLU A 157 0.21 7.25 15.25
CA GLU A 157 1.24 8.08 15.91
C GLU A 157 2.07 8.88 14.89
N LEU A 158 2.43 8.24 13.79
CA LEU A 158 3.23 8.88 12.75
C LEU A 158 2.46 10.03 12.09
N PHE A 159 1.16 9.86 11.87
CA PHE A 159 0.30 10.96 11.39
C PHE A 159 0.18 12.08 12.41
N LYS A 160 0.03 11.77 13.71
CA LYS A 160 -0.04 12.81 14.77
C LYS A 160 1.22 13.66 14.81
N ASN A 161 2.38 13.03 14.61
CA ASN A 161 3.67 13.68 14.73
C ASN A 161 4.07 14.48 13.48
N THR A 162 3.63 14.01 12.30
CA THR A 162 4.12 14.56 11.01
C THR A 162 3.04 15.11 10.10
N GLY A 163 1.78 14.67 10.28
CA GLY A 163 0.70 14.96 9.33
C GLY A 163 0.89 14.39 7.92
N GLY A 164 2.01 13.69 7.67
CA GLY A 164 2.52 13.36 6.34
C GLY A 164 2.22 11.94 5.84
N VAL A 165 1.43 11.13 6.54
CA VAL A 165 1.15 9.75 6.15
C VAL A 165 -0.33 9.46 5.95
N HIS A 166 -0.58 8.39 5.21
CA HIS A 166 -1.86 7.74 5.11
C HIS A 166 -1.86 6.45 5.93
N SER A 167 -2.98 6.13 6.57
CA SER A 167 -3.19 4.88 7.28
C SER A 167 -4.21 4.00 6.57
N VAL A 168 -3.96 2.70 6.60
CA VAL A 168 -4.88 1.66 6.16
C VAL A 168 -4.94 0.57 7.21
N ALA A 169 -6.16 0.26 7.67
CA ALA A 169 -6.39 -0.79 8.66
C ALA A 169 -7.26 -1.90 8.06
N ILE A 170 -7.01 -3.13 8.48
CA ILE A 170 -7.82 -4.31 8.13
C ILE A 170 -8.43 -4.87 9.40
N TYR A 171 -9.72 -5.13 9.35
CA TYR A 171 -10.52 -5.65 10.44
C TYR A 171 -11.16 -6.98 10.07
N ASP A 172 -11.24 -7.85 11.07
CA ASP A 172 -12.14 -8.99 11.10
C ASP A 172 -13.35 -8.60 11.94
N ASN A 173 -14.44 -8.26 11.29
CA ASN A 173 -15.58 -7.61 11.94
C ASN A 173 -15.13 -6.36 12.73
N LYS A 174 -15.11 -6.39 14.06
CA LYS A 174 -14.65 -5.31 14.95
C LYS A 174 -13.21 -5.49 15.45
N THR A 175 -12.58 -6.60 15.15
CA THR A 175 -11.24 -6.89 15.64
C THR A 175 -10.20 -6.32 14.68
N LEU A 176 -9.37 -5.39 15.16
CA LEU A 176 -8.23 -4.88 14.40
C LEU A 176 -7.21 -6.00 14.18
N LEU A 177 -6.95 -6.34 12.92
CA LEU A 177 -5.89 -7.27 12.54
C LEU A 177 -4.58 -6.56 12.32
N THR A 178 -4.62 -5.43 11.64
CA THR A 178 -3.43 -4.64 11.34
C THR A 178 -3.81 -3.20 10.98
N ILE A 179 -2.91 -2.27 11.30
CA ILE A 179 -2.88 -0.92 10.75
C ILE A 179 -1.48 -0.66 10.22
N ARG A 180 -1.38 -0.07 9.03
CA ARG A 180 -0.11 0.30 8.40
C ARG A 180 -0.17 1.72 7.87
N GLU A 181 0.96 2.39 7.98
CA GLU A 181 1.12 3.77 7.56
C GLU A 181 2.17 3.88 6.46
N ASP A 182 1.98 4.84 5.59
CA ASP A 182 2.96 5.18 4.54
C ASP A 182 2.69 6.59 4.01
N VAL A 183 3.72 7.26 3.51
CA VAL A 183 3.59 8.55 2.81
C VAL A 183 2.64 8.43 1.62
N ALA A 184 2.57 7.25 0.98
CA ALA A 184 1.69 6.97 -0.14
C ALA A 184 0.56 6.01 0.27
N ARG A 185 -0.71 6.43 0.06
CA ARG A 185 -1.88 5.61 0.42
C ARG A 185 -1.88 4.22 -0.22
N HIS A 186 -1.31 4.09 -1.45
CA HIS A 186 -1.21 2.82 -2.16
C HIS A 186 -0.26 1.86 -1.45
N ASN A 187 0.87 2.39 -0.97
CA ASN A 187 1.84 1.62 -0.20
C ASN A 187 1.26 1.20 1.17
N ALA A 188 0.56 2.10 1.86
CA ALA A 188 -0.11 1.77 3.13
C ALA A 188 -1.09 0.61 2.94
N MET A 189 -1.83 0.58 1.82
CA MET A 189 -2.73 -0.51 1.48
C MET A 189 -1.97 -1.81 1.18
N ASP A 190 -0.92 -1.75 0.38
CA ASP A 190 -0.08 -2.92 0.10
C ASP A 190 0.56 -3.46 1.39
N LYS A 191 1.07 -2.60 2.27
CA LYS A 191 1.60 -3.02 3.58
C LYS A 191 0.55 -3.78 4.41
N SER A 192 -0.68 -3.29 4.47
CA SER A 192 -1.75 -3.93 5.25
C SER A 192 -2.17 -5.27 4.65
N ILE A 193 -2.33 -5.35 3.34
CA ILE A 193 -2.61 -6.60 2.62
C ILE A 193 -1.43 -7.57 2.77
N GLY A 194 -0.21 -7.10 2.61
CA GLY A 194 1.01 -7.91 2.75
C GLY A 194 1.20 -8.48 4.14
N TYR A 195 0.83 -7.73 5.19
CA TYR A 195 0.77 -8.28 6.55
C TYR A 195 -0.12 -9.51 6.60
N CYS A 196 -1.33 -9.42 6.05
CA CYS A 196 -2.27 -10.54 6.07
C CYS A 196 -1.73 -11.75 5.27
N ILE A 197 -1.16 -11.51 4.08
CA ILE A 197 -0.56 -12.56 3.25
C ILE A 197 0.58 -13.28 3.99
N LEU A 198 1.52 -12.53 4.57
CA LEU A 198 2.67 -13.10 5.27
C LEU A 198 2.27 -13.88 6.54
N ASN A 199 1.13 -13.56 7.13
CA ASN A 199 0.58 -14.24 8.31
C ASN A 199 -0.51 -15.28 7.97
N ASN A 200 -0.73 -15.60 6.67
CA ASN A 200 -1.74 -16.54 6.18
C ASN A 200 -3.17 -16.20 6.66
N ILE A 201 -3.50 -14.92 6.72
CA ILE A 201 -4.84 -14.42 7.05
C ILE A 201 -5.65 -14.31 5.76
N ASP A 202 -6.80 -14.99 5.69
CA ASP A 202 -7.74 -14.86 4.57
C ASP A 202 -8.40 -13.47 4.59
N LEU A 203 -8.50 -12.86 3.41
CA LEU A 203 -9.00 -11.48 3.24
C LEU A 203 -10.44 -11.42 2.73
N LYS A 204 -11.04 -12.56 2.35
CA LYS A 204 -12.34 -12.61 1.66
C LYS A 204 -13.53 -12.15 2.50
N ASP A 205 -13.38 -12.14 3.80
CA ASP A 205 -14.41 -11.71 4.77
C ASP A 205 -13.96 -10.49 5.58
N LYS A 206 -12.89 -9.82 5.18
CA LYS A 206 -12.32 -8.70 5.93
C LYS A 206 -12.83 -7.35 5.42
N ILE A 207 -12.67 -6.34 6.27
CA ILE A 207 -13.07 -4.96 6.01
C ILE A 207 -11.84 -4.08 6.03
N ILE A 208 -11.71 -3.22 5.02
CA ILE A 208 -10.59 -2.28 4.95
C ILE A 208 -11.05 -0.84 5.25
N PHE A 209 -10.35 -0.18 6.15
CA PHE A 209 -10.55 1.22 6.51
C PHE A 209 -9.35 2.07 6.04
N VAL A 210 -9.64 3.18 5.36
CA VAL A 210 -8.63 4.01 4.71
C VAL A 210 -8.78 5.48 5.12
N SER A 211 -7.69 6.14 5.49
CA SER A 211 -7.71 7.59 5.80
C SER A 211 -7.81 8.47 4.55
N GLY A 212 -7.27 8.02 3.43
CA GLY A 212 -7.14 8.76 2.17
C GLY A 212 -8.25 8.51 1.16
N ARG A 213 -8.20 9.24 0.03
CA ARG A 213 -9.13 9.07 -1.09
C ARG A 213 -9.05 7.66 -1.67
N ILE A 214 -10.20 7.14 -2.13
CA ILE A 214 -10.28 5.87 -2.84
C ILE A 214 -10.24 6.13 -4.35
N SER A 215 -9.13 5.80 -4.98
CA SER A 215 -8.96 5.79 -6.44
C SER A 215 -9.35 4.43 -7.02
N CYS A 216 -9.41 4.37 -8.36
CA CYS A 216 -9.58 3.12 -9.09
C CYS A 216 -8.59 2.04 -8.64
N GLU A 217 -7.30 2.38 -8.57
CA GLU A 217 -6.24 1.46 -8.13
C GLU A 217 -6.48 0.89 -6.74
N MET A 218 -6.98 1.71 -5.79
CA MET A 218 -7.31 1.23 -4.44
C MET A 218 -8.41 0.16 -4.46
N ILE A 219 -9.46 0.36 -5.29
CA ILE A 219 -10.52 -0.64 -5.45
C ILE A 219 -10.00 -1.91 -6.13
N LEU A 220 -9.13 -1.78 -7.13
CA LEU A 220 -8.52 -2.92 -7.81
C LEU A 220 -7.66 -3.75 -6.85
N LYS A 221 -6.91 -3.11 -5.95
CA LYS A 221 -6.16 -3.79 -4.89
C LYS A 221 -7.08 -4.56 -3.94
N ALA A 222 -8.18 -3.94 -3.48
CA ALA A 222 -9.18 -4.60 -2.64
C ALA A 222 -9.79 -5.81 -3.36
N ALA A 223 -10.17 -5.65 -4.63
CA ALA A 223 -10.75 -6.72 -5.45
C ALA A 223 -9.80 -7.91 -5.62
N LYS A 224 -8.53 -7.65 -5.93
CA LYS A 224 -7.50 -8.72 -6.07
C LYS A 224 -7.22 -9.44 -4.76
N ALA A 225 -7.31 -8.72 -3.65
CA ALA A 225 -7.21 -9.30 -2.32
C ALA A 225 -8.51 -10.03 -1.87
N GLY A 226 -9.61 -9.86 -2.62
CA GLY A 226 -10.89 -10.48 -2.28
C GLY A 226 -11.67 -9.76 -1.19
N ILE A 227 -11.31 -8.51 -0.85
CA ILE A 227 -11.92 -7.75 0.26
C ILE A 227 -13.27 -7.16 -0.18
N PRO A 228 -14.40 -7.53 0.48
CA PRO A 228 -15.73 -7.14 0.06
C PRO A 228 -16.16 -5.73 0.47
N ILE A 229 -15.58 -5.14 1.51
CA ILE A 229 -15.99 -3.86 2.08
C ILE A 229 -14.81 -2.91 2.19
N VAL A 230 -14.95 -1.72 1.59
CA VAL A 230 -13.96 -0.62 1.64
C VAL A 230 -14.62 0.62 2.23
N VAL A 231 -14.06 1.10 3.33
CA VAL A 231 -14.55 2.27 4.08
C VAL A 231 -13.48 3.35 4.09
N SER A 232 -13.86 4.61 3.82
CA SER A 232 -12.91 5.73 3.80
C SER A 232 -13.40 6.96 4.54
N LYS A 233 -12.47 7.64 5.22
CA LYS A 233 -12.68 9.02 5.73
C LYS A 233 -12.87 10.03 4.61
N SER A 234 -12.35 9.75 3.41
CA SER A 234 -12.27 10.66 2.27
C SER A 234 -13.19 10.24 1.11
N ALA A 235 -13.07 10.94 -0.01
CA ALA A 235 -13.90 10.72 -1.19
C ALA A 235 -13.43 9.54 -2.05
N PRO A 236 -14.35 8.80 -2.69
CA PRO A 236 -14.04 8.00 -3.85
C PRO A 236 -13.96 8.86 -5.12
N THR A 237 -13.35 8.31 -6.17
CA THR A 237 -13.44 8.85 -7.54
C THR A 237 -14.63 8.22 -8.28
N ASN A 238 -15.07 8.83 -9.38
CA ASN A 238 -16.12 8.26 -10.22
C ASN A 238 -15.75 6.86 -10.73
N LEU A 239 -14.54 6.69 -11.24
CA LEU A 239 -14.06 5.41 -11.76
C LEU A 239 -13.97 4.34 -10.65
N SER A 240 -13.53 4.70 -9.44
CA SER A 240 -13.50 3.76 -8.32
C SER A 240 -14.91 3.28 -7.94
N ARG A 241 -15.90 4.18 -7.99
CA ARG A 241 -17.30 3.81 -7.75
C ARG A 241 -17.82 2.83 -8.81
N GLU A 242 -17.60 3.11 -10.09
CA GLU A 242 -18.08 2.24 -11.17
C GLU A 242 -17.46 0.84 -11.09
N ILE A 243 -16.16 0.77 -10.80
CA ILE A 243 -15.45 -0.51 -10.64
C ILE A 243 -15.89 -1.24 -9.38
N ALA A 244 -16.05 -0.56 -8.26
CA ALA A 244 -16.55 -1.16 -7.02
C ALA A 244 -17.94 -1.79 -7.23
N LYS A 245 -18.84 -1.08 -7.95
CA LYS A 245 -20.17 -1.60 -8.30
C LYS A 245 -20.08 -2.86 -9.17
N LYS A 246 -19.24 -2.83 -10.21
CA LYS A 246 -19.04 -3.96 -11.13
C LYS A 246 -18.43 -5.18 -10.44
N LEU A 247 -17.52 -4.96 -9.48
CA LEU A 247 -16.81 -6.02 -8.78
C LEU A 247 -17.51 -6.45 -7.47
N ASN A 248 -18.72 -5.98 -7.19
CA ASN A 248 -19.51 -6.31 -6.01
C ASN A 248 -18.79 -5.94 -4.70
N ILE A 249 -18.12 -4.78 -4.66
CA ILE A 249 -17.48 -4.23 -3.46
C ILE A 249 -18.39 -3.17 -2.84
N THR A 250 -18.67 -3.28 -1.55
CA THR A 250 -19.31 -2.21 -0.78
C THR A 250 -18.33 -1.08 -0.56
N LEU A 251 -18.68 0.12 -1.04
CA LEU A 251 -17.84 1.31 -0.93
C LEU A 251 -18.56 2.39 -0.13
N ALA A 252 -18.03 2.68 1.06
CA ALA A 252 -18.44 3.81 1.89
C ALA A 252 -17.34 4.88 1.92
N GLY A 253 -17.74 6.15 1.93
CA GLY A 253 -16.80 7.26 1.99
C GLY A 253 -17.33 8.45 2.76
N PHE A 254 -16.48 9.46 2.97
CA PHE A 254 -16.76 10.63 3.80
C PHE A 254 -17.18 10.27 5.22
N VAL A 255 -16.64 9.17 5.78
CA VAL A 255 -16.92 8.77 7.16
C VAL A 255 -16.28 9.76 8.12
N ARG A 256 -17.10 10.61 8.74
CA ARG A 256 -16.65 11.68 9.65
C ARG A 256 -17.72 11.91 10.73
N GLY A 257 -17.39 11.64 12.00
CA GLY A 257 -18.36 11.64 13.06
C GLY A 257 -19.45 10.63 12.76
N GLU A 258 -20.72 11.05 12.85
CA GLU A 258 -21.91 10.22 12.62
C GLU A 258 -22.49 10.40 11.21
N ARG A 259 -21.66 10.58 10.18
CA ARG A 259 -22.10 10.70 8.79
C ARG A 259 -21.17 9.93 7.84
N MET A 260 -21.75 9.35 6.81
CA MET A 260 -21.06 8.73 5.68
C MET A 260 -21.96 8.68 4.46
N ASN A 261 -21.36 8.40 3.31
CA ASN A 261 -22.08 8.08 2.08
C ASN A 261 -21.75 6.65 1.67
N ILE A 262 -22.76 5.85 1.33
CA ILE A 262 -22.59 4.52 0.74
C ILE A 262 -22.80 4.67 -0.76
N TYR A 263 -21.80 4.31 -1.54
CA TYR A 263 -21.75 4.53 -2.99
C TYR A 263 -22.14 3.30 -3.80
N THR A 264 -21.86 2.10 -3.25
CA THR A 264 -22.12 0.81 -3.93
C THR A 264 -22.49 -0.26 -2.91
N ASN A 265 -23.34 -1.20 -3.33
CA ASN A 265 -23.66 -2.46 -2.65
C ASN A 265 -23.95 -2.31 -1.15
N PRO A 266 -25.04 -1.57 -0.79
CA PRO A 266 -25.36 -1.23 0.61
C PRO A 266 -25.83 -2.43 1.44
N GLU A 267 -26.11 -3.57 0.82
CA GLU A 267 -26.64 -4.77 1.45
C GLU A 267 -25.72 -5.38 2.53
N ARG A 268 -24.42 -5.01 2.52
CA ARG A 268 -23.47 -5.40 3.56
C ARG A 268 -23.41 -4.43 4.75
N ILE A 269 -24.18 -3.35 4.69
CA ILE A 269 -24.27 -2.35 5.78
C ILE A 269 -25.57 -2.56 6.53
N ILE A 270 -25.48 -2.79 7.84
CA ILE A 270 -26.62 -2.93 8.73
C ILE A 270 -26.99 -1.52 9.21
N PHE A 271 -28.20 -1.09 8.86
CA PHE A 271 -28.79 0.17 9.33
C PHE A 271 -29.57 -0.14 10.62
N GLU A 272 -29.10 0.38 11.73
CA GLU A 272 -29.73 0.28 13.04
C GLU A 272 -30.45 1.57 13.40
#